data_c82fde121e85543d53641f70744b48e3
#
_entry.id   c82fde121e85543d53641f70744b48e3
#
_cell.length_a   1.000
_cell.length_b   1.000
_cell.length_c   1.000
_cell.angle_alpha   90.00
_cell.angle_beta   90.00
_cell.angle_gamma   90.00
#
_symmetry.space_group_name_H-M   'P 1'
#
loop_
_entity.id
_entity.type
_entity.pdbx_description
1 polymer ?
#
loop_
_entity_poly.entity_id
_entity_poly.type
_entity_poly.pdbx_seq_one_letter_code
_entity_poly.pdbx_strand_id
1 'polypeptide(L)'
;QNATFTRFFFACCSLLAYKSTVVTEDFFLNAGFKHVKLVECDGAQAYVVNNDEIIVLAFRGTEIQERSDIWADMKIWKTKGRGKGEVHSGFKGELDKVWPPVESMLNQHKDKKLYITGHSLGGAMATLAASRITTKNLEEVFTYGAPRVGNRRFARSLRYSHTRVQHNNDIICRVPSRLFGYSHNGSPTYINQYGNVRRCTSFQRFKDQLRGRWRALKKFQLFDGVYDHSLDKYCEKLHAQWIKEKEERPDDRSS
;
A
#
# COMPACT_ATOMS: atom_id res chain seq x y z
N GLN A 1 -19.32 7.53 -1.88
CA GLN A 1 -18.14 7.64 -0.98
C GLN A 1 -17.07 8.48 -1.67
N ASN A 2 -16.48 9.44 -0.94
CA ASN A 2 -15.39 10.26 -1.46
C ASN A 2 -14.13 9.42 -1.64
N ALA A 3 -13.65 9.24 -2.89
CA ALA A 3 -12.51 8.40 -3.22
C ALA A 3 -11.19 8.85 -2.53
N THR A 4 -11.05 10.15 -2.23
CA THR A 4 -9.88 10.68 -1.52
C THR A 4 -9.93 10.33 -0.04
N PHE A 5 -11.10 10.42 0.60
CA PHE A 5 -11.29 9.95 1.96
C PHE A 5 -10.99 8.45 2.10
N THR A 6 -11.47 7.63 1.16
CA THR A 6 -11.20 6.18 1.16
C THR A 6 -9.69 5.90 1.11
N ARG A 7 -8.95 6.58 0.22
CA ARG A 7 -7.49 6.45 0.15
C ARG A 7 -6.80 6.91 1.43
N PHE A 8 -7.27 8.00 2.03
CA PHE A 8 -6.75 8.51 3.31
C PHE A 8 -6.99 7.50 4.44
N PHE A 9 -8.21 6.97 4.55
CA PHE A 9 -8.54 5.97 5.57
C PHE A 9 -7.64 4.73 5.51
N PHE A 10 -7.44 4.14 4.32
CA PHE A 10 -6.57 2.98 4.17
C PHE A 10 -5.08 3.31 4.31
N ALA A 11 -4.66 4.57 4.08
CA ALA A 11 -3.32 5.02 4.45
C ALA A 11 -3.15 5.02 5.97
N CYS A 12 -4.15 5.51 6.72
CA CYS A 12 -4.16 5.43 8.18
C CYS A 12 -4.12 3.97 8.68
N CYS A 13 -4.90 3.07 8.08
CA CYS A 13 -4.84 1.63 8.42
C CYS A 13 -3.43 1.06 8.21
N SER A 14 -2.76 1.45 7.13
CA SER A 14 -1.37 1.04 6.88
C SER A 14 -0.38 1.64 7.88
N LEU A 15 -0.59 2.89 8.32
CA LEU A 15 0.23 3.57 9.32
C LEU A 15 0.08 2.92 10.70
N LEU A 16 -1.14 2.56 11.06
CA LEU A 16 -1.43 1.89 12.34
C LEU A 16 -0.73 0.55 12.46
N ALA A 17 -0.49 -0.16 11.35
CA ALA A 17 0.28 -1.39 11.38
C ALA A 17 1.74 -1.22 11.89
N TYR A 18 2.27 0.01 11.95
CA TYR A 18 3.58 0.34 12.54
C TYR A 18 3.49 0.79 14.01
N LYS A 19 2.29 1.03 14.52
CA LYS A 19 2.08 1.51 15.90
C LYS A 19 1.97 0.35 16.87
N SER A 20 1.97 0.67 18.18
CA SER A 20 1.72 -0.34 19.20
C SER A 20 0.32 -0.92 19.08
N THR A 21 0.15 -2.16 19.52
CA THR A 21 -1.14 -2.87 19.48
C THR A 21 -2.25 -2.07 20.16
N VAL A 22 -1.94 -1.44 21.31
CA VAL A 22 -2.89 -0.62 22.07
C VAL A 22 -3.42 0.55 21.23
N VAL A 23 -2.54 1.30 20.59
CA VAL A 23 -2.92 2.44 19.73
C VAL A 23 -3.74 1.97 18.53
N THR A 24 -3.35 0.84 17.94
CA THR A 24 -4.03 0.28 16.78
C THR A 24 -5.44 -0.22 17.14
N GLU A 25 -5.57 -0.95 18.25
CA GLU A 25 -6.86 -1.43 18.75
C GLU A 25 -7.80 -0.26 19.07
N ASP A 26 -7.32 0.73 19.83
CA ASP A 26 -8.10 1.90 20.21
C ASP A 26 -8.64 2.65 18.98
N PHE A 27 -7.79 2.88 17.97
CA PHE A 27 -8.22 3.53 16.74
C PHE A 27 -9.32 2.74 16.01
N PHE A 28 -9.13 1.43 15.82
CA PHE A 28 -10.10 0.64 15.09
C PHE A 28 -11.42 0.47 15.83
N LEU A 29 -11.38 0.30 17.15
CA LEU A 29 -12.59 0.25 17.97
C LEU A 29 -13.37 1.57 17.90
N ASN A 30 -12.69 2.71 18.00
CA ASN A 30 -13.31 4.04 17.84
C ASN A 30 -13.81 4.29 16.40
N ALA A 31 -13.22 3.65 15.40
CA ALA A 31 -13.68 3.70 14.00
C ALA A 31 -14.86 2.75 13.72
N GLY A 32 -15.42 2.06 14.73
CA GLY A 32 -16.59 1.19 14.61
C GLY A 32 -16.27 -0.26 14.20
N PHE A 33 -15.00 -0.67 14.31
CA PHE A 33 -14.65 -2.08 14.20
C PHE A 33 -14.88 -2.80 15.53
N LYS A 34 -15.20 -4.08 15.48
CA LYS A 34 -15.54 -4.89 16.64
C LYS A 34 -14.41 -5.82 17.09
N HIS A 35 -13.61 -6.24 16.13
CA HIS A 35 -12.52 -7.19 16.36
C HIS A 35 -11.25 -6.70 15.69
N VAL A 36 -10.16 -6.68 16.46
CA VAL A 36 -8.82 -6.35 16.00
C VAL A 36 -7.90 -7.49 16.40
N LYS A 37 -7.23 -8.10 15.43
CA LYS A 37 -6.33 -9.22 15.68
C LYS A 37 -4.99 -8.98 15.00
N LEU A 38 -3.93 -8.96 15.80
CA LEU A 38 -2.55 -8.99 15.30
C LEU A 38 -2.16 -10.45 15.01
N VAL A 39 -1.59 -10.66 13.83
CA VAL A 39 -0.90 -11.89 13.42
C VAL A 39 0.56 -11.54 13.24
N GLU A 40 1.44 -12.23 13.98
CA GLU A 40 2.88 -11.99 13.94
C GLU A 40 3.64 -13.31 13.88
N CYS A 41 4.65 -13.36 13.00
CA CYS A 41 5.58 -14.49 12.90
C CYS A 41 6.91 -14.01 12.29
N ASP A 42 8.01 -14.28 12.99
CA ASP A 42 9.39 -13.99 12.54
C ASP A 42 9.55 -12.56 11.98
N GLY A 43 8.98 -11.57 12.68
CA GLY A 43 9.05 -10.16 12.33
C GLY A 43 8.08 -9.70 11.21
N ALA A 44 7.38 -10.62 10.56
CA ALA A 44 6.28 -10.28 9.67
C ALA A 44 5.00 -10.04 10.50
N GLN A 45 4.25 -8.98 10.21
CA GLN A 45 3.05 -8.60 10.96
C GLN A 45 1.91 -8.22 10.04
N ALA A 46 0.69 -8.62 10.44
CA ALA A 46 -0.54 -8.23 9.79
C ALA A 46 -1.66 -8.03 10.83
N TYR A 47 -2.49 -7.01 10.63
CA TYR A 47 -3.73 -6.84 11.37
C TYR A 47 -4.92 -7.31 10.55
N VAL A 48 -5.74 -8.15 11.14
CA VAL A 48 -7.05 -8.55 10.63
C VAL A 48 -8.10 -7.87 11.49
N VAL A 49 -8.85 -6.95 10.89
CA VAL A 49 -9.79 -6.08 11.60
C VAL A 49 -11.15 -6.20 10.94
N ASN A 50 -12.22 -6.39 11.71
CA ASN A 50 -13.53 -6.52 11.12
C ASN A 50 -14.66 -5.93 11.97
N ASN A 51 -15.76 -5.57 11.30
CA ASN A 51 -17.07 -5.30 11.87
C ASN A 51 -18.10 -6.22 11.21
N ASP A 52 -19.40 -5.87 11.24
CA ASP A 52 -20.43 -6.73 10.68
C ASP A 52 -20.42 -6.79 9.14
N GLU A 53 -19.91 -5.75 8.47
CA GLU A 53 -20.00 -5.60 7.02
C GLU A 53 -18.67 -5.81 6.29
N ILE A 54 -17.57 -5.37 6.92
CA ILE A 54 -16.26 -5.33 6.26
C ILE A 54 -15.17 -6.00 7.09
N ILE A 55 -14.16 -6.48 6.40
CA ILE A 55 -12.91 -6.95 6.96
C ILE A 55 -11.75 -6.22 6.27
N VAL A 56 -10.82 -5.71 7.07
CA VAL A 56 -9.61 -5.04 6.60
C VAL A 56 -8.40 -5.88 6.99
N LEU A 57 -7.57 -6.19 6.02
CA LEU A 57 -6.27 -6.83 6.20
C LEU A 57 -5.18 -5.79 5.95
N ALA A 58 -4.48 -5.38 7.00
CA ALA A 58 -3.42 -4.38 6.94
C ALA A 58 -2.06 -5.01 7.24
N PHE A 59 -1.13 -4.97 6.28
CA PHE A 59 0.23 -5.48 6.45
C PHE A 59 1.18 -4.39 6.89
N ARG A 60 1.99 -4.69 7.91
CA ARG A 60 3.13 -3.86 8.28
C ARG A 60 4.24 -4.02 7.25
N GLY A 61 4.84 -2.91 6.87
CA GLY A 61 6.09 -2.90 6.11
C GLY A 61 7.31 -2.88 7.03
N THR A 62 8.48 -2.72 6.44
CA THR A 62 9.75 -2.51 7.16
C THR A 62 10.10 -1.04 7.10
N GLU A 63 10.53 -0.45 8.22
CA GLU A 63 11.07 0.91 8.25
C GLU A 63 12.41 0.94 7.52
N ILE A 64 12.51 1.83 6.51
CA ILE A 64 13.72 1.91 5.66
C ILE A 64 14.95 2.30 6.47
N GLN A 65 14.77 3.13 7.50
CA GLN A 65 15.85 3.58 8.37
C GLN A 65 16.49 2.44 9.17
N GLU A 66 15.71 1.41 9.51
CA GLU A 66 16.19 0.25 10.26
C GLU A 66 16.81 -0.83 9.37
N ARG A 67 16.50 -0.85 8.08
CA ARG A 67 16.90 -1.92 7.14
C ARG A 67 17.23 -1.38 5.74
N SER A 68 17.96 -0.26 5.68
CA SER A 68 18.49 0.27 4.40
C SER A 68 19.22 -0.80 3.57
N ASP A 69 19.90 -1.72 4.27
CA ASP A 69 20.66 -2.81 3.66
C ASP A 69 19.76 -3.83 2.94
N ILE A 70 18.54 -4.07 3.45
CA ILE A 70 17.60 -4.99 2.80
C ILE A 70 17.15 -4.45 1.44
N TRP A 71 17.00 -3.14 1.32
CA TRP A 71 16.60 -2.52 0.06
C TRP A 71 17.78 -2.39 -0.92
N ALA A 72 19.00 -2.20 -0.40
CA ALA A 72 20.23 -2.19 -1.19
C ALA A 72 20.59 -3.60 -1.69
N ASP A 73 20.45 -4.61 -0.82
CA ASP A 73 20.73 -6.02 -1.11
C ASP A 73 19.50 -6.78 -1.62
N MET A 74 18.45 -6.07 -2.03
CA MET A 74 17.21 -6.70 -2.51
C MET A 74 17.55 -7.65 -3.67
N LYS A 75 17.69 -8.93 -3.32
CA LYS A 75 17.93 -10.00 -4.29
C LYS A 75 16.75 -10.04 -5.26
N ILE A 76 17.04 -9.85 -6.53
CA ILE A 76 16.03 -9.81 -7.62
C ILE A 76 15.48 -11.20 -7.99
N TRP A 77 15.71 -12.19 -7.11
CA TRP A 77 15.30 -13.56 -7.35
C TRP A 77 13.77 -13.69 -7.40
N LYS A 78 13.32 -14.37 -8.43
CA LYS A 78 11.92 -14.69 -8.64
C LYS A 78 11.65 -16.15 -8.30
N THR A 79 10.44 -16.38 -7.84
CA THR A 79 9.88 -17.72 -7.60
C THR A 79 8.48 -17.79 -8.17
N LYS A 80 7.95 -18.99 -8.33
CA LYS A 80 6.58 -19.19 -8.79
C LYS A 80 5.58 -18.58 -7.82
N GLY A 81 4.70 -17.70 -8.31
CA GLY A 81 3.56 -17.16 -7.55
C GLY A 81 2.39 -18.15 -7.50
N ARG A 82 1.37 -17.86 -6.67
CA ARG A 82 0.07 -18.51 -6.85
C ARG A 82 -0.56 -17.97 -8.15
N GLY A 83 -0.91 -18.84 -9.07
CA GLY A 83 -1.46 -18.47 -10.38
C GLY A 83 -0.38 -18.33 -11.47
N LYS A 84 -0.53 -17.32 -12.34
CA LYS A 84 0.32 -17.15 -13.51
C LYS A 84 1.50 -16.21 -13.23
N GLY A 85 2.71 -16.62 -13.61
CA GLY A 85 3.91 -15.79 -13.53
C GLY A 85 4.75 -16.00 -12.28
N GLU A 86 5.73 -15.13 -12.12
CA GLU A 86 6.74 -15.20 -11.06
C GLU A 86 6.69 -13.94 -10.20
N VAL A 87 7.01 -14.10 -8.92
CA VAL A 87 7.00 -13.06 -7.90
C VAL A 87 8.34 -13.00 -7.19
N HIS A 88 8.62 -11.89 -6.54
CA HIS A 88 9.83 -11.71 -5.73
C HIS A 88 9.84 -12.71 -4.57
N SER A 89 10.91 -13.49 -4.47
CA SER A 89 11.01 -14.57 -3.50
C SER A 89 10.97 -14.07 -2.05
N GLY A 90 11.66 -12.97 -1.76
CA GLY A 90 11.69 -12.37 -0.43
C GLY A 90 10.30 -11.86 0.01
N PHE A 91 9.56 -11.15 -0.86
CA PHE A 91 8.21 -10.69 -0.51
C PHE A 91 7.25 -11.85 -0.28
N LYS A 92 7.40 -12.92 -1.10
CA LYS A 92 6.63 -14.15 -0.89
C LYS A 92 6.96 -14.79 0.44
N GLY A 93 8.25 -14.88 0.81
CA GLY A 93 8.70 -15.42 2.08
C GLY A 93 8.13 -14.67 3.28
N GLU A 94 8.15 -13.32 3.24
CA GLU A 94 7.55 -12.52 4.32
C GLU A 94 6.03 -12.77 4.46
N LEU A 95 5.31 -12.82 3.36
CA LEU A 95 3.88 -13.15 3.41
C LEU A 95 3.63 -14.58 3.92
N ASP A 96 4.42 -15.54 3.48
CA ASP A 96 4.25 -16.97 3.84
C ASP A 96 4.31 -17.20 5.36
N LYS A 97 5.07 -16.38 6.11
CA LYS A 97 5.17 -16.45 7.57
C LYS A 97 3.83 -16.23 8.27
N VAL A 98 3.03 -15.27 7.80
CA VAL A 98 1.75 -14.87 8.43
C VAL A 98 0.52 -15.41 7.69
N TRP A 99 0.69 -15.95 6.49
CA TRP A 99 -0.43 -16.28 5.62
C TRP A 99 -1.37 -17.36 6.18
N PRO A 100 -0.89 -18.51 6.74
CA PRO A 100 -1.80 -19.55 7.20
C PRO A 100 -2.85 -19.08 8.21
N PRO A 101 -2.49 -18.38 9.31
CA PRO A 101 -3.49 -17.86 10.24
C PRO A 101 -4.35 -16.74 9.62
N VAL A 102 -3.80 -15.89 8.77
CA VAL A 102 -4.56 -14.85 8.04
C VAL A 102 -5.60 -15.51 7.13
N GLU A 103 -5.21 -16.47 6.31
CA GLU A 103 -6.13 -17.19 5.40
C GLU A 103 -7.26 -17.87 6.18
N SER A 104 -6.96 -18.49 7.33
CA SER A 104 -7.96 -19.10 8.21
C SER A 104 -8.99 -18.07 8.70
N MET A 105 -8.54 -16.89 9.16
CA MET A 105 -9.43 -15.82 9.62
C MET A 105 -10.29 -15.27 8.48
N LEU A 106 -9.70 -15.03 7.30
CA LEU A 106 -10.45 -14.55 6.13
C LEU A 106 -11.52 -15.54 5.68
N ASN A 107 -11.23 -16.85 5.79
CA ASN A 107 -12.17 -17.90 5.44
C ASN A 107 -13.39 -17.98 6.36
N GLN A 108 -13.29 -17.48 7.60
CA GLN A 108 -14.41 -17.39 8.55
C GLN A 108 -15.36 -16.22 8.23
N HIS A 109 -14.95 -15.27 7.38
CA HIS A 109 -15.67 -14.03 7.11
C HIS A 109 -15.87 -13.79 5.59
N LYS A 110 -16.16 -14.84 4.83
CA LYS A 110 -16.37 -14.76 3.37
C LYS A 110 -17.60 -13.96 2.95
N ASP A 111 -18.49 -13.75 3.87
CA ASP A 111 -19.71 -12.94 3.75
C ASP A 111 -19.45 -11.43 3.81
N LYS A 112 -18.31 -11.02 4.39
CA LYS A 112 -17.93 -9.62 4.55
C LYS A 112 -17.09 -9.12 3.38
N LYS A 113 -17.22 -7.83 3.05
CA LYS A 113 -16.39 -7.16 2.05
C LYS A 113 -14.94 -7.05 2.53
N LEU A 114 -14.02 -7.60 1.76
CA LEU A 114 -12.60 -7.60 2.10
C LEU A 114 -11.87 -6.43 1.45
N TYR A 115 -11.14 -5.68 2.25
CA TYR A 115 -10.17 -4.67 1.82
C TYR A 115 -8.78 -5.06 2.30
N ILE A 116 -7.78 -4.87 1.45
CA ILE A 116 -6.39 -5.19 1.79
C ILE A 116 -5.54 -3.94 1.62
N THR A 117 -4.68 -3.64 2.59
CA THR A 117 -3.83 -2.45 2.53
C THR A 117 -2.43 -2.71 3.04
N GLY A 118 -1.48 -1.86 2.64
CA GLY A 118 -0.11 -1.90 3.12
C GLY A 118 0.79 -0.85 2.48
N HIS A 119 1.82 -0.49 3.22
CA HIS A 119 2.86 0.45 2.80
C HIS A 119 4.19 -0.28 2.60
N SER A 120 4.98 0.15 1.62
CA SER A 120 6.32 -0.40 1.39
C SER A 120 6.30 -1.92 1.18
N LEU A 121 7.07 -2.70 1.94
CA LEU A 121 7.04 -4.16 1.97
C LEU A 121 5.63 -4.69 2.29
N GLY A 122 4.90 -4.04 3.22
CA GLY A 122 3.49 -4.40 3.51
C GLY A 122 2.59 -4.25 2.28
N GLY A 123 2.87 -3.28 1.40
CA GLY A 123 2.18 -3.13 0.11
C GLY A 123 2.50 -4.26 -0.88
N ALA A 124 3.72 -4.79 -0.85
CA ALA A 124 4.07 -5.98 -1.61
C ALA A 124 3.34 -7.22 -1.07
N MET A 125 3.30 -7.40 0.26
CA MET A 125 2.56 -8.47 0.92
C MET A 125 1.06 -8.38 0.61
N ALA A 126 0.47 -7.17 0.65
CA ALA A 126 -0.92 -6.92 0.28
C ALA A 126 -1.24 -7.36 -1.16
N THR A 127 -0.37 -7.03 -2.10
CA THR A 127 -0.50 -7.43 -3.51
C THR A 127 -0.42 -8.96 -3.67
N LEU A 128 0.49 -9.61 -2.97
CA LEU A 128 0.63 -11.07 -2.98
C LEU A 128 -0.54 -11.77 -2.30
N ALA A 129 -1.00 -11.25 -1.14
CA ALA A 129 -2.17 -11.77 -0.43
C ALA A 129 -3.41 -11.74 -1.32
N ALA A 130 -3.66 -10.61 -1.98
CA ALA A 130 -4.78 -10.48 -2.92
C ALA A 130 -4.70 -11.51 -4.08
N SER A 131 -3.49 -11.87 -4.53
CA SER A 131 -3.32 -12.91 -5.56
C SER A 131 -3.68 -14.32 -5.08
N ARG A 132 -3.78 -14.51 -3.76
CA ARG A 132 -4.13 -15.80 -3.11
C ARG A 132 -5.63 -15.90 -2.80
N ILE A 133 -6.33 -14.77 -2.77
CA ILE A 133 -7.77 -14.74 -2.52
C ILE A 133 -8.51 -15.29 -3.73
N THR A 134 -9.34 -16.29 -3.48
CA THR A 134 -10.18 -16.96 -4.49
C THR A 134 -11.66 -16.61 -4.35
N THR A 135 -12.02 -15.99 -3.24
CA THR A 135 -13.39 -15.57 -2.92
C THR A 135 -13.74 -14.28 -3.66
N LYS A 136 -15.05 -14.09 -3.93
CA LYS A 136 -15.53 -12.91 -4.65
C LYS A 136 -15.71 -11.66 -3.78
N ASN A 137 -15.42 -11.75 -2.49
CA ASN A 137 -15.61 -10.68 -1.53
C ASN A 137 -14.46 -9.66 -1.46
N LEU A 138 -13.37 -9.85 -2.22
CA LEU A 138 -12.30 -8.87 -2.32
C LEU A 138 -12.77 -7.66 -3.14
N GLU A 139 -13.00 -6.54 -2.43
CA GLU A 139 -13.48 -5.29 -3.03
C GLU A 139 -12.34 -4.50 -3.66
N GLU A 140 -11.31 -4.18 -2.87
CA GLU A 140 -10.18 -3.38 -3.37
C GLU A 140 -8.91 -3.58 -2.54
N VAL A 141 -7.77 -3.38 -3.21
CA VAL A 141 -6.44 -3.35 -2.59
C VAL A 141 -5.91 -1.91 -2.67
N PHE A 142 -5.42 -1.40 -1.54
CA PHE A 142 -4.77 -0.09 -1.45
C PHE A 142 -3.31 -0.26 -1.07
N THR A 143 -2.39 0.26 -1.88
CA THR A 143 -0.97 0.21 -1.55
C THR A 143 -0.32 1.58 -1.65
N TYR A 144 0.57 1.87 -0.72
CA TYR A 144 1.28 3.14 -0.58
C TYR A 144 2.78 2.89 -0.69
N GLY A 145 3.44 3.55 -1.61
CA GLY A 145 4.89 3.37 -1.79
C GLY A 145 5.33 1.93 -2.07
N ALA A 146 4.47 1.09 -2.61
CA ALA A 146 4.77 -0.33 -2.79
C ALA A 146 5.74 -0.59 -3.95
N PRO A 147 6.70 -1.53 -3.78
CA PRO A 147 7.60 -1.96 -4.84
C PRO A 147 6.89 -2.79 -5.92
N ARG A 148 7.59 -3.14 -6.99
CA ARG A 148 7.10 -4.10 -7.98
C ARG A 148 7.21 -5.52 -7.42
N VAL A 149 6.11 -6.26 -7.49
CA VAL A 149 5.99 -7.55 -6.79
C VAL A 149 6.35 -8.75 -7.65
N GLY A 150 6.09 -8.67 -8.95
CA GLY A 150 6.33 -9.81 -9.84
C GLY A 150 6.52 -9.40 -11.29
N ASN A 151 6.66 -10.41 -12.15
CA ASN A 151 6.85 -10.18 -13.57
C ASN A 151 5.55 -9.72 -14.26
N ARG A 152 5.66 -9.34 -15.53
CA ARG A 152 4.51 -8.85 -16.33
C ARG A 152 3.37 -9.87 -16.40
N ARG A 153 3.70 -11.17 -16.44
CA ARG A 153 2.70 -12.24 -16.51
C ARG A 153 1.91 -12.32 -15.20
N PHE A 154 2.58 -12.21 -14.06
CA PHE A 154 1.94 -12.11 -12.74
C PHE A 154 1.06 -10.85 -12.66
N ALA A 155 1.63 -9.68 -12.92
CA ALA A 155 0.92 -8.40 -12.84
C ALA A 155 -0.37 -8.37 -13.69
N ARG A 156 -0.36 -8.98 -14.88
CA ARG A 156 -1.52 -9.08 -15.77
C ARG A 156 -2.53 -10.15 -15.38
N SER A 157 -2.15 -11.10 -14.55
CA SER A 157 -3.05 -12.15 -14.09
C SER A 157 -3.97 -11.70 -12.95
N LEU A 158 -3.64 -10.61 -12.28
CA LEU A 158 -4.41 -10.08 -11.15
C LEU A 158 -5.73 -9.43 -11.63
N ARG A 159 -6.86 -9.85 -11.05
CA ARG A 159 -8.22 -9.50 -11.49
C ARG A 159 -9.04 -8.78 -10.42
N TYR A 160 -8.37 -8.06 -9.52
CA TYR A 160 -9.03 -7.27 -8.48
C TYR A 160 -8.78 -5.77 -8.68
N SER A 161 -9.62 -4.94 -8.08
CA SER A 161 -9.41 -3.49 -8.04
C SER A 161 -8.19 -3.17 -7.18
N HIS A 162 -7.25 -2.43 -7.73
CA HIS A 162 -6.04 -2.04 -7.01
C HIS A 162 -5.72 -0.57 -7.22
N THR A 163 -5.90 0.22 -6.18
CA THR A 163 -5.44 1.61 -6.10
C THR A 163 -4.04 1.66 -5.53
N ARG A 164 -3.08 2.00 -6.37
CA ARG A 164 -1.67 2.10 -6.02
C ARG A 164 -1.25 3.55 -5.89
N VAL A 165 -1.07 4.03 -4.63
CA VAL A 165 -0.66 5.40 -4.35
C VAL A 165 0.86 5.52 -4.38
N GLN A 166 1.34 6.48 -5.14
CA GLN A 166 2.76 6.78 -5.31
C GLN A 166 3.01 8.26 -5.08
N HIS A 167 3.91 8.59 -4.16
CA HIS A 167 4.28 9.96 -3.87
C HIS A 167 5.55 10.34 -4.63
N ASN A 168 5.50 11.46 -5.35
CA ASN A 168 6.58 12.18 -6.02
C ASN A 168 7.80 11.31 -6.44
N ASN A 169 8.93 11.45 -5.75
CA ASN A 169 10.18 10.76 -6.04
C ASN A 169 10.37 9.46 -5.26
N ASP A 170 9.34 8.93 -4.59
CA ASP A 170 9.43 7.67 -3.85
C ASP A 170 10.19 6.60 -4.66
N ILE A 171 11.40 6.27 -4.21
CA ILE A 171 12.31 5.35 -4.89
C ILE A 171 11.82 3.91 -4.81
N ILE A 172 11.09 3.54 -3.75
CA ILE A 172 10.64 2.17 -3.52
C ILE A 172 9.65 1.73 -4.60
N CYS A 173 8.83 2.65 -5.11
CA CYS A 173 7.95 2.36 -6.24
C CYS A 173 8.68 1.98 -7.53
N ARG A 174 10.01 2.14 -7.57
CA ARG A 174 10.84 1.88 -8.77
C ARG A 174 11.60 0.57 -8.69
N VAL A 175 11.65 -0.06 -7.52
CA VAL A 175 12.36 -1.31 -7.29
C VAL A 175 11.39 -2.50 -7.20
N PRO A 176 11.82 -3.72 -7.51
CA PRO A 176 12.95 -4.01 -8.38
C PRO A 176 12.78 -3.39 -9.77
N SER A 177 13.91 -3.14 -10.47
CA SER A 177 13.88 -2.48 -11.78
C SER A 177 13.07 -3.27 -12.82
N ARG A 178 12.46 -2.54 -13.78
CA ARG A 178 11.83 -3.15 -14.96
C ARG A 178 12.81 -3.92 -15.82
N LEU A 179 14.09 -3.55 -15.80
CA LEU A 179 15.15 -4.25 -16.52
C LEU A 179 15.30 -5.70 -16.06
N PHE A 180 14.95 -5.99 -14.80
CA PHE A 180 14.89 -7.35 -14.27
C PHE A 180 13.54 -8.04 -14.52
N GLY A 181 12.71 -7.50 -15.41
CA GLY A 181 11.43 -8.08 -15.81
C GLY A 181 10.28 -7.88 -14.81
N TYR A 182 10.45 -6.99 -13.80
CA TYR A 182 9.38 -6.68 -12.84
C TYR A 182 8.38 -5.67 -13.38
N SER A 183 7.13 -5.81 -12.99
CA SER A 183 6.02 -4.95 -13.43
C SER A 183 5.06 -4.62 -12.30
N HIS A 184 4.47 -3.44 -12.34
CA HIS A 184 3.34 -3.11 -11.47
C HIS A 184 2.02 -3.61 -12.06
N ASN A 185 1.08 -3.91 -11.17
CA ASN A 185 -0.35 -4.01 -11.45
C ASN A 185 -1.09 -2.80 -10.85
N GLY A 186 -2.38 -2.68 -11.14
CA GLY A 186 -3.26 -1.65 -10.58
C GLY A 186 -3.10 -0.27 -11.21
N SER A 187 -4.03 0.60 -10.87
CA SER A 187 -4.08 1.97 -11.36
C SER A 187 -3.22 2.89 -10.49
N PRO A 188 -2.26 3.62 -11.06
CA PRO A 188 -1.44 4.54 -10.30
C PRO A 188 -2.23 5.80 -9.93
N THR A 189 -2.30 6.11 -8.65
CA THR A 189 -2.69 7.40 -8.11
C THR A 189 -1.42 8.12 -7.68
N TYR A 190 -1.11 9.24 -8.33
CA TYR A 190 0.14 9.95 -8.13
C TYR A 190 -0.07 11.21 -7.30
N ILE A 191 0.70 11.36 -6.23
CA ILE A 191 0.80 12.58 -5.43
C ILE A 191 2.04 13.33 -5.92
N ASN A 192 1.84 14.53 -6.47
CA ASN A 192 2.95 15.33 -6.98
C ASN A 192 3.72 16.04 -5.85
N GLN A 193 4.83 16.69 -6.18
CA GLN A 193 5.66 17.45 -5.23
C GLN A 193 4.90 18.55 -4.46
N TYR A 194 3.74 19.00 -4.96
CA TYR A 194 2.87 20.00 -4.32
C TYR A 194 1.77 19.38 -3.46
N GLY A 195 1.70 18.04 -3.36
CA GLY A 195 0.67 17.33 -2.63
C GLY A 195 -0.63 17.11 -3.39
N ASN A 196 -0.74 17.55 -4.65
CA ASN A 196 -1.96 17.31 -5.43
C ASN A 196 -2.05 15.85 -5.89
N VAL A 197 -3.19 15.24 -5.64
CA VAL A 197 -3.50 13.87 -6.05
C VAL A 197 -4.02 13.87 -7.50
N ARG A 198 -3.36 13.16 -8.39
CA ARG A 198 -3.72 13.12 -9.83
C ARG A 198 -3.56 11.73 -10.43
N ARG A 199 -4.40 11.43 -11.42
CA ARG A 199 -4.14 10.36 -12.37
C ARG A 199 -3.24 10.90 -13.47
N CYS A 200 -1.95 10.62 -13.41
CA CYS A 200 -0.97 11.14 -14.35
C CYS A 200 -0.56 10.11 -15.38
N THR A 201 -0.35 10.54 -16.64
CA THR A 201 0.32 9.72 -17.66
C THR A 201 1.78 9.45 -17.26
N SER A 202 2.39 8.43 -17.86
CA SER A 202 3.81 8.11 -17.59
C SER A 202 4.74 9.28 -17.95
N PHE A 203 4.41 10.04 -18.99
CA PHE A 203 5.19 11.21 -19.42
C PHE A 203 5.05 12.39 -18.43
N GLN A 204 3.83 12.67 -17.96
CA GLN A 204 3.60 13.70 -16.94
C GLN A 204 4.35 13.40 -15.65
N ARG A 205 4.32 12.13 -15.19
CA ARG A 205 5.08 11.67 -14.02
C ARG A 205 6.58 11.83 -14.21
N PHE A 206 7.11 11.48 -15.37
CA PHE A 206 8.54 11.65 -15.69
C PHE A 206 8.96 13.12 -15.61
N LYS A 207 8.16 14.03 -16.21
CA LYS A 207 8.44 15.47 -16.21
C LYS A 207 8.38 16.06 -14.78
N ASP A 208 7.42 15.64 -13.97
CA ASP A 208 7.28 16.09 -12.58
C ASP A 208 8.43 15.59 -11.70
N GLN A 209 8.81 14.32 -11.86
CA GLN A 209 9.95 13.72 -11.18
C GLN A 209 11.28 14.38 -11.55
N LEU A 210 11.46 14.77 -12.82
CA LEU A 210 12.64 15.50 -13.25
C LEU A 210 12.71 16.89 -12.58
N ARG A 211 11.58 17.60 -12.49
CA ARG A 211 11.47 18.87 -11.78
C ARG A 211 11.74 18.73 -10.28
N GLY A 212 11.21 17.67 -9.65
CA GLY A 212 11.45 17.36 -8.24
C GLY A 212 12.93 17.13 -7.96
N ARG A 213 13.62 16.31 -8.80
CA ARG A 213 15.07 16.07 -8.68
C ARG A 213 15.91 17.34 -8.85
N TRP A 214 15.56 18.22 -9.80
CA TRP A 214 16.23 19.50 -10.00
C TRP A 214 16.12 20.41 -8.76
N ARG A 215 14.95 20.41 -8.09
CA ARG A 215 14.75 21.16 -6.84
C ARG A 215 15.50 20.54 -5.66
N ALA A 216 15.51 19.22 -5.54
CA ALA A 216 16.26 18.50 -4.52
C ALA A 216 17.77 18.74 -4.66
N LEU A 217 18.31 18.72 -5.89
CA LEU A 217 19.70 19.08 -6.18
C LEU A 217 20.02 20.54 -5.77
N LYS A 218 19.12 21.49 -6.07
CA LYS A 218 19.31 22.91 -5.66
C LYS A 218 19.27 23.11 -4.15
N LYS A 219 18.59 22.22 -3.40
CA LYS A 219 18.48 22.28 -1.92
C LYS A 219 19.47 21.37 -1.19
N PHE A 220 20.42 20.75 -1.89
CA PHE A 220 21.34 19.72 -1.34
C PHE A 220 20.64 18.55 -0.62
N GLN A 221 19.41 18.23 -0.98
CA GLN A 221 18.63 17.13 -0.41
C GLN A 221 18.89 15.85 -1.21
N LEU A 222 20.02 15.17 -0.96
CA LEU A 222 20.41 13.92 -1.64
C LEU A 222 19.49 12.72 -1.34
N PHE A 223 18.65 12.81 -0.29
CA PHE A 223 17.79 11.74 0.23
C PHE A 223 16.28 11.98 0.02
N ASP A 224 15.89 12.88 -0.88
CA ASP A 224 14.49 13.24 -1.14
C ASP A 224 13.60 12.01 -1.47
N GLY A 225 14.15 11.03 -2.20
CA GLY A 225 13.43 9.82 -2.55
C GLY A 225 13.11 8.88 -1.38
N VAL A 226 13.91 8.88 -0.33
CA VAL A 226 13.67 8.13 0.92
C VAL A 226 12.65 8.90 1.79
N TYR A 227 12.78 10.22 1.86
CA TYR A 227 11.83 11.07 2.57
C TYR A 227 10.42 11.01 1.98
N ASP A 228 10.30 11.00 0.65
CA ASP A 228 9.03 10.86 -0.07
C ASP A 228 8.38 9.47 0.12
N HIS A 229 9.14 8.49 0.62
CA HIS A 229 8.63 7.16 0.95
C HIS A 229 7.93 7.09 2.31
N SER A 230 8.12 8.07 3.20
CA SER A 230 7.48 8.07 4.53
C SER A 230 5.96 8.00 4.43
N LEU A 231 5.35 7.07 5.14
CA LEU A 231 3.89 6.89 5.16
C LEU A 231 3.17 8.09 5.78
N ASP A 232 3.80 8.80 6.72
CA ASP A 232 3.26 10.04 7.28
C ASP A 232 3.03 11.08 6.18
N LYS A 233 3.92 11.16 5.17
CA LYS A 233 3.73 12.04 4.02
C LYS A 233 2.56 11.63 3.13
N TYR A 234 2.36 10.34 2.94
CA TYR A 234 1.18 9.86 2.23
C TYR A 234 -0.11 10.25 2.96
N CYS A 235 -0.17 10.05 4.28
CA CYS A 235 -1.32 10.42 5.10
C CYS A 235 -1.56 11.94 5.11
N GLU A 236 -0.52 12.75 5.35
CA GLU A 236 -0.57 14.22 5.34
C GLU A 236 -1.14 14.76 4.02
N LYS A 237 -0.61 14.30 2.88
CA LYS A 237 -1.03 14.78 1.57
C LYS A 237 -2.46 14.36 1.19
N LEU A 238 -2.84 13.13 1.50
CA LEU A 238 -4.19 12.64 1.26
C LEU A 238 -5.21 13.33 2.17
N HIS A 239 -4.87 13.60 3.43
CA HIS A 239 -5.69 14.36 4.36
C HIS A 239 -5.91 15.80 3.86
N ALA A 240 -4.83 16.50 3.53
CA ALA A 240 -4.91 17.87 3.00
C ALA A 240 -5.77 17.95 1.73
N GLN A 241 -5.63 17.00 0.81
CA GLN A 241 -6.46 16.93 -0.39
C GLN A 241 -7.93 16.67 -0.06
N TRP A 242 -8.23 15.79 0.90
CA TRP A 242 -9.60 15.51 1.33
C TRP A 242 -10.25 16.73 1.96
N ILE A 243 -9.56 17.45 2.85
CA ILE A 243 -10.06 18.70 3.47
C ILE A 243 -10.38 19.72 2.38
N LYS A 244 -9.45 19.95 1.44
CA LYS A 244 -9.67 20.85 0.32
C LYS A 244 -10.91 20.50 -0.51
N GLU A 245 -11.10 19.22 -0.84
CA GLU A 245 -12.28 18.75 -1.58
C GLU A 245 -13.59 18.93 -0.78
N LYS A 246 -13.51 18.85 0.55
CA LYS A 246 -14.65 19.09 1.44
C LYS A 246 -15.01 20.57 1.49
N GLU A 247 -14.03 21.46 1.53
CA GLU A 247 -14.24 22.91 1.52
C GLU A 247 -14.77 23.42 0.16
N GLU A 248 -14.30 22.86 -0.95
CA GLU A 248 -14.76 23.18 -2.31
C GLU A 248 -16.17 22.66 -2.62
N ARG A 249 -16.72 21.76 -1.82
CA ARG A 249 -18.10 21.25 -1.88
C ARG A 249 -18.81 21.56 -0.58
N PRO A 250 -19.25 22.82 -0.34
CA PRO A 250 -20.12 23.11 0.79
C PRO A 250 -21.39 22.26 0.68
N ASP A 251 -21.75 21.64 1.78
CA ASP A 251 -22.80 20.64 1.92
C ASP A 251 -24.07 20.95 1.15
N ASP A 252 -24.50 19.99 0.35
CA ASP A 252 -25.87 19.80 -0.14
C ASP A 252 -26.80 19.36 1.03
N ARG A 253 -26.64 19.98 2.20
CA ARG A 253 -27.49 19.80 3.39
C ARG A 253 -28.44 20.97 3.59
N SER A 254 -29.15 21.32 2.51
CA SER A 254 -30.31 22.21 2.63
C SER A 254 -31.28 21.91 1.51
N SER A 255 -31.97 20.79 1.63
CA SER A 255 -33.29 20.57 1.06
C SER A 255 -33.93 19.35 1.72
#